data_13dc9bf43bec83d425e87c7d7a372bad
#
_entry.id   13dc9bf43bec83d425e87c7d7a372bad
#
_cell.length_a   1.000
_cell.length_b   1.000
_cell.length_c   1.000
_cell.angle_alpha   90.00
_cell.angle_beta   90.00
_cell.angle_gamma   90.00
#
_symmetry.space_group_name_H-M   'P 1'
#
loop_
_entity.id
_entity.type
_entity.pdbx_description
1 polymer ?
#
loop_
_entity_poly.entity_id
_entity_poly.type
_entity_poly.pdbx_seq_one_letter_code
_entity_poly.pdbx_strand_id
1 'polypeptide(L)'
;MGRFFSMDNKFFTFMNKVADLCILNIICLVCCIPIVTAGASITAMYYVTLKMVRNEEAYIVRSFFKSFKDNFKQATIINLIMIAVGAVLYLDLNVAKNMPGSAGQIFHVIFMAFVIIYYVLFLYVYPILARFYNTIRNTIKNALFMAIRHLPYTVVMVLIGLCPLLLLFICSYQIQSTLFVLFLVMGFGVIAYCNSFFLVKIFDLYMPKEENEEQKSEGTEV
;
A
#
# COMPACT_ATOMS: atom_id res chain seq x y z
N MET A 1 29.31 -25.04 -18.24
CA MET A 1 27.85 -24.84 -18.26
C MET A 1 27.17 -24.86 -16.86
N GLY A 2 27.87 -25.15 -15.76
CA GLY A 2 27.29 -25.23 -14.40
C GLY A 2 27.05 -23.91 -13.63
N ARG A 3 27.54 -22.77 -14.12
CA ARG A 3 27.44 -21.48 -13.42
C ARG A 3 26.13 -20.72 -13.66
N PHE A 4 25.36 -21.09 -14.68
CA PHE A 4 24.06 -20.46 -14.99
C PHE A 4 22.88 -21.03 -14.19
N PHE A 5 23.05 -22.16 -13.52
CA PHE A 5 22.01 -22.82 -12.72
C PHE A 5 22.26 -22.79 -11.20
N SER A 6 23.21 -21.98 -10.74
CA SER A 6 23.38 -21.81 -9.28
C SER A 6 22.21 -20.95 -8.77
N MET A 7 21.52 -21.43 -7.73
CA MET A 7 20.38 -20.73 -7.08
C MET A 7 20.78 -19.37 -6.49
N ASP A 8 22.08 -19.10 -6.37
CA ASP A 8 22.67 -17.84 -5.90
C ASP A 8 22.80 -16.76 -7.01
N ASN A 9 22.29 -17.02 -8.21
CA ASN A 9 22.35 -16.03 -9.27
C ASN A 9 21.31 -14.93 -9.02
N LYS A 10 21.71 -13.66 -9.06
CA LYS A 10 20.84 -12.47 -8.92
C LYS A 10 19.55 -12.55 -9.74
N PHE A 11 19.59 -13.26 -10.87
CA PHE A 11 18.44 -13.51 -11.71
C PHE A 11 17.38 -14.41 -11.01
N PHE A 12 17.78 -15.49 -10.38
CA PHE A 12 16.86 -16.38 -9.66
C PHE A 12 16.27 -15.70 -8.43
N THR A 13 17.08 -14.91 -7.70
CA THR A 13 16.58 -14.10 -6.57
C THR A 13 15.53 -13.09 -7.03
N PHE A 14 15.75 -12.44 -8.18
CA PHE A 14 14.76 -11.51 -8.74
C PHE A 14 13.48 -12.25 -9.16
N MET A 15 13.60 -13.39 -9.85
CA MET A 15 12.44 -14.20 -10.26
C MET A 15 11.64 -14.73 -9.08
N ASN A 16 12.30 -15.14 -8.00
CA ASN A 16 11.64 -15.55 -6.77
C ASN A 16 10.84 -14.38 -6.16
N LYS A 17 11.42 -13.18 -6.07
CA LYS A 17 10.69 -11.99 -5.59
C LYS A 17 9.48 -11.67 -6.46
N VAL A 18 9.57 -11.81 -7.78
CA VAL A 18 8.43 -11.61 -8.69
C VAL A 18 7.34 -12.65 -8.43
N ALA A 19 7.71 -13.93 -8.29
CA ALA A 19 6.76 -15.01 -7.98
C ALA A 19 6.07 -14.76 -6.62
N ASP A 20 6.83 -14.36 -5.60
CA ASP A 20 6.32 -14.01 -4.29
C ASP A 20 5.31 -12.85 -4.33
N LEU A 21 5.59 -11.82 -5.13
CA LEU A 21 4.68 -10.70 -5.33
C LEU A 21 3.39 -11.12 -6.06
N CYS A 22 3.47 -12.03 -7.03
CA CYS A 22 2.28 -12.58 -7.69
C CYS A 22 1.42 -13.38 -6.70
N ILE A 23 2.02 -14.27 -5.92
CA ILE A 23 1.31 -15.04 -4.89
C ILE A 23 0.66 -14.10 -3.88
N LEU A 24 1.40 -13.13 -3.37
CA LEU A 24 0.93 -12.14 -2.41
C LEU A 24 -0.26 -11.34 -2.96
N ASN A 25 -0.17 -10.91 -4.22
CA ASN A 25 -1.22 -10.15 -4.89
C ASN A 25 -2.52 -10.97 -5.03
N ILE A 26 -2.41 -12.22 -5.47
CA ILE A 26 -3.58 -13.11 -5.64
C ILE A 26 -4.25 -13.37 -4.30
N ILE A 27 -3.49 -13.69 -3.24
CA ILE A 27 -4.04 -13.93 -1.90
C ILE A 27 -4.73 -12.65 -1.39
N CYS A 28 -4.11 -11.49 -1.58
CA CYS A 28 -4.68 -10.21 -1.17
C CYS A 28 -6.00 -9.96 -1.89
N LEU A 29 -6.08 -10.14 -3.22
CA LEU A 29 -7.30 -9.94 -4.00
C LEU A 29 -8.42 -10.88 -3.56
N VAL A 30 -8.14 -12.17 -3.35
CA VAL A 30 -9.11 -13.13 -2.85
C VAL A 30 -9.66 -12.72 -1.49
N CYS A 31 -8.79 -12.29 -0.57
CA CYS A 31 -9.19 -11.80 0.74
C CYS A 31 -9.86 -10.41 0.71
N CYS A 32 -9.76 -9.65 -0.39
CA CYS A 32 -10.48 -8.38 -0.59
C CYS A 32 -11.89 -8.56 -1.14
N ILE A 33 -12.29 -9.76 -1.62
CA ILE A 33 -13.64 -10.01 -2.16
C ILE A 33 -14.73 -9.54 -1.17
N PRO A 34 -14.68 -9.90 0.13
CA PRO A 34 -15.53 -9.24 1.10
C PRO A 34 -14.96 -7.84 1.38
N ILE A 35 -15.70 -6.78 1.04
CA ILE A 35 -15.29 -5.38 1.22
C ILE A 35 -14.83 -5.09 2.66
N VAL A 36 -15.46 -5.74 3.63
CA VAL A 36 -15.15 -5.59 5.07
C VAL A 36 -13.72 -6.02 5.40
N THR A 37 -13.20 -7.05 4.73
CA THR A 37 -11.87 -7.62 4.99
C THR A 37 -10.75 -6.96 4.19
N ALA A 38 -11.10 -6.07 3.25
CA ALA A 38 -10.13 -5.41 2.37
C ALA A 38 -9.04 -4.65 3.16
N GLY A 39 -9.41 -3.96 4.25
CA GLY A 39 -8.44 -3.28 5.10
C GLY A 39 -7.43 -4.21 5.75
N ALA A 40 -7.88 -5.38 6.24
CA ALA A 40 -7.00 -6.40 6.81
C ALA A 40 -6.08 -7.02 5.75
N SER A 41 -6.59 -7.24 4.53
CA SER A 41 -5.82 -7.75 3.41
C SER A 41 -4.72 -6.79 2.98
N ILE A 42 -5.03 -5.50 2.82
CA ILE A 42 -4.05 -4.45 2.46
C ILE A 42 -2.99 -4.32 3.56
N THR A 43 -3.40 -4.33 4.84
CA THR A 43 -2.47 -4.31 5.98
C THR A 43 -1.52 -5.51 5.94
N ALA A 44 -2.05 -6.72 5.73
CA ALA A 44 -1.25 -7.93 5.62
C ALA A 44 -0.29 -7.91 4.42
N MET A 45 -0.73 -7.37 3.29
CA MET A 45 0.12 -7.18 2.12
C MET A 45 1.29 -6.25 2.44
N TYR A 46 1.05 -5.11 3.09
CA TYR A 46 2.13 -4.21 3.50
C TYR A 46 3.06 -4.82 4.55
N TYR A 47 2.54 -5.63 5.47
CA TYR A 47 3.38 -6.36 6.42
C TYR A 47 4.41 -7.25 5.71
N VAL A 48 3.97 -8.00 4.71
CA VAL A 48 4.86 -8.87 3.93
C VAL A 48 5.83 -8.05 3.07
N THR A 49 5.35 -7.03 2.35
CA THR A 49 6.22 -6.22 1.48
C THR A 49 7.26 -5.41 2.25
N LEU A 50 6.94 -4.92 3.46
CA LEU A 50 7.91 -4.27 4.35
C LEU A 50 9.02 -5.25 4.77
N LYS A 51 8.69 -6.51 5.08
CA LYS A 51 9.68 -7.57 5.37
C LYS A 51 10.53 -7.90 4.15
N MET A 52 9.90 -8.05 2.98
CA MET A 52 10.62 -8.32 1.73
C MET A 52 11.65 -7.23 1.39
N VAL A 53 11.34 -5.95 1.64
CA VAL A 53 12.26 -4.82 1.41
C VAL A 53 13.43 -4.86 2.39
N ARG A 54 13.22 -5.33 3.60
CA ARG A 54 14.28 -5.50 4.62
C ARG A 54 15.12 -6.75 4.42
N ASN A 55 14.77 -7.60 3.43
CA ASN A 55 15.34 -8.94 3.21
C ASN A 55 15.17 -9.86 4.45
N GLU A 56 14.17 -9.62 5.28
CA GLU A 56 13.79 -10.54 6.34
C GLU A 56 13.16 -11.79 5.71
N GLU A 57 13.53 -12.98 6.16
CA GLU A 57 12.91 -14.23 5.70
C GLU A 57 11.41 -14.20 6.01
N ALA A 58 10.59 -14.27 4.98
CA ALA A 58 9.15 -14.31 5.11
C ALA A 58 8.57 -15.44 4.28
N TYR A 59 8.01 -16.43 4.93
CA TYR A 59 7.06 -17.34 4.28
C TYR A 59 5.80 -16.54 3.91
N ILE A 60 5.70 -16.10 2.65
CA ILE A 60 4.71 -15.12 2.16
C ILE A 60 3.31 -15.43 2.67
N VAL A 61 2.82 -16.64 2.40
CA VAL A 61 1.45 -17.07 2.76
C VAL A 61 1.25 -17.06 4.29
N ARG A 62 2.20 -17.63 5.04
CA ARG A 62 2.11 -17.71 6.50
C ARG A 62 2.16 -16.32 7.14
N SER A 63 3.07 -15.47 6.68
CA SER A 63 3.24 -14.10 7.17
C SER A 63 2.02 -13.24 6.85
N PHE A 64 1.43 -13.40 5.65
CA PHE A 64 0.20 -12.72 5.26
C PHE A 64 -0.95 -13.09 6.21
N PHE A 65 -1.26 -14.38 6.37
CA PHE A 65 -2.37 -14.81 7.21
C PHE A 65 -2.15 -14.53 8.70
N LYS A 66 -0.89 -14.52 9.18
CA LYS A 66 -0.57 -14.08 10.54
C LYS A 66 -0.97 -12.62 10.72
N SER A 67 -0.44 -11.70 9.90
CA SER A 67 -0.75 -10.27 10.00
C SER A 67 -2.24 -9.99 9.74
N PHE A 68 -2.87 -10.71 8.81
CA PHE A 68 -4.30 -10.62 8.55
C PHE A 68 -5.13 -10.88 9.81
N LYS A 69 -4.84 -11.97 10.53
CA LYS A 69 -5.56 -12.32 11.78
C LYS A 69 -5.26 -11.33 12.90
N ASP A 70 -3.99 -10.98 13.10
CA ASP A 70 -3.55 -10.12 14.19
C ASP A 70 -4.16 -8.71 14.08
N ASN A 71 -4.29 -8.19 12.86
CA ASN A 71 -4.80 -6.84 12.62
C ASN A 71 -6.27 -6.79 12.21
N PHE A 72 -6.95 -7.94 12.08
CA PHE A 72 -8.28 -8.06 11.48
C PHE A 72 -9.29 -7.06 12.04
N LYS A 73 -9.48 -7.05 13.36
CA LYS A 73 -10.47 -6.20 14.04
C LYS A 73 -10.18 -4.71 13.82
N GLN A 74 -8.94 -4.30 14.01
CA GLN A 74 -8.55 -2.90 13.92
C GLN A 74 -8.55 -2.41 12.47
N ALA A 75 -8.02 -3.20 11.54
CA ALA A 75 -8.01 -2.90 10.12
C ALA A 75 -9.43 -2.81 9.54
N THR A 76 -10.35 -3.69 9.96
CA THR A 76 -11.75 -3.66 9.55
C THR A 76 -12.44 -2.37 10.00
N ILE A 77 -12.26 -1.95 11.26
CA ILE A 77 -12.86 -0.70 11.75
C ILE A 77 -12.31 0.50 10.98
N ILE A 78 -10.99 0.56 10.77
CA ILE A 78 -10.36 1.63 9.97
C ILE A 78 -10.91 1.62 8.54
N ASN A 79 -11.04 0.45 7.93
CA ASN A 79 -11.57 0.32 6.57
C ASN A 79 -13.00 0.83 6.46
N LEU A 80 -13.87 0.51 7.42
CA LEU A 80 -15.24 1.01 7.45
C LEU A 80 -15.28 2.54 7.60
N ILE A 81 -14.42 3.11 8.44
CA ILE A 81 -14.29 4.58 8.56
C ILE A 81 -13.84 5.17 7.22
N MET A 82 -12.83 4.59 6.58
CA MET A 82 -12.34 5.05 5.27
C MET A 82 -13.41 4.96 4.20
N ILE A 83 -14.16 3.86 4.13
CA ILE A 83 -15.29 3.73 3.19
C ILE A 83 -16.37 4.79 3.44
N ALA A 84 -16.74 5.03 4.71
CA ALA A 84 -17.73 6.05 5.05
C ALA A 84 -17.28 7.45 4.63
N VAL A 85 -16.03 7.82 4.94
CA VAL A 85 -15.46 9.12 4.53
C VAL A 85 -15.39 9.22 3.00
N GLY A 86 -14.94 8.16 2.31
CA GLY A 86 -14.90 8.12 0.84
C GLY A 86 -16.27 8.28 0.20
N ALA A 87 -17.31 7.65 0.77
CA ALA A 87 -18.69 7.78 0.30
C ALA A 87 -19.22 9.22 0.46
N VAL A 88 -18.95 9.87 1.60
CA VAL A 88 -19.30 11.28 1.82
C VAL A 88 -18.61 12.18 0.80
N LEU A 89 -17.29 12.05 0.61
CA LEU A 89 -16.54 12.83 -0.37
C LEU A 89 -17.06 12.63 -1.81
N TYR A 90 -17.44 11.39 -2.16
CA TYR A 90 -18.04 11.10 -3.45
C TYR A 90 -19.38 11.83 -3.65
N LEU A 91 -20.25 11.84 -2.63
CA LEU A 91 -21.52 12.57 -2.67
C LEU A 91 -21.29 14.08 -2.77
N ASP A 92 -20.35 14.63 -1.98
CA ASP A 92 -20.01 16.04 -1.98
C ASP A 92 -19.51 16.51 -3.36
N LEU A 93 -18.64 15.71 -4.01
CA LEU A 93 -18.18 16.00 -5.38
C LEU A 93 -19.32 15.98 -6.38
N ASN A 94 -20.26 15.02 -6.27
CA ASN A 94 -21.43 14.98 -7.17
C ASN A 94 -22.34 16.18 -6.95
N VAL A 95 -22.58 16.60 -5.72
CA VAL A 95 -23.36 17.80 -5.40
C VAL A 95 -22.67 19.02 -5.97
N ALA A 96 -21.36 19.21 -5.70
CA ALA A 96 -20.59 20.34 -6.21
C ALA A 96 -20.61 20.44 -7.75
N LYS A 97 -20.50 19.30 -8.45
CA LYS A 97 -20.53 19.22 -9.91
C LYS A 97 -21.89 19.68 -10.50
N ASN A 98 -22.98 19.43 -9.78
CA ASN A 98 -24.34 19.76 -10.22
C ASN A 98 -24.80 21.16 -9.75
N MET A 99 -24.00 21.86 -8.94
CA MET A 99 -24.29 23.23 -8.51
C MET A 99 -24.06 24.24 -9.64
N PRO A 100 -25.02 25.13 -9.95
CA PRO A 100 -24.83 26.15 -10.97
C PRO A 100 -23.94 27.29 -10.48
N GLY A 101 -23.22 27.92 -11.40
CA GLY A 101 -22.44 29.13 -11.15
C GLY A 101 -21.06 28.90 -10.50
N SER A 102 -20.43 30.00 -10.10
CA SER A 102 -19.06 30.00 -9.55
C SER A 102 -18.94 29.26 -8.20
N ALA A 103 -20.03 29.18 -7.44
CA ALA A 103 -20.05 28.45 -6.17
C ALA A 103 -19.75 26.96 -6.37
N GLY A 104 -20.34 26.31 -7.38
CA GLY A 104 -20.09 24.91 -7.68
C GLY A 104 -18.62 24.64 -8.01
N GLN A 105 -17.97 25.53 -8.76
CA GLN A 105 -16.54 25.40 -9.08
C GLN A 105 -15.66 25.52 -7.81
N ILE A 106 -15.96 26.47 -6.93
CA ILE A 106 -15.21 26.63 -5.69
C ILE A 106 -15.33 25.37 -4.80
N PHE A 107 -16.56 24.88 -4.57
CA PHE A 107 -16.77 23.66 -3.79
C PHE A 107 -16.10 22.44 -4.42
N HIS A 108 -16.14 22.32 -5.75
CA HIS A 108 -15.46 21.22 -6.45
C HIS A 108 -13.95 21.21 -6.19
N VAL A 109 -13.29 22.37 -6.23
CA VAL A 109 -11.86 22.49 -5.93
C VAL A 109 -11.55 22.14 -4.45
N ILE A 110 -12.39 22.61 -3.52
CA ILE A 110 -12.25 22.31 -2.10
C ILE A 110 -12.37 20.79 -1.84
N PHE A 111 -13.42 20.15 -2.37
CA PHE A 111 -13.62 18.71 -2.17
C PHE A 111 -12.56 17.89 -2.89
N MET A 112 -12.03 18.35 -4.02
CA MET A 112 -10.89 17.70 -4.68
C MET A 112 -9.63 17.72 -3.80
N ALA A 113 -9.38 18.81 -3.09
CA ALA A 113 -8.29 18.87 -2.11
C ALA A 113 -8.49 17.86 -0.95
N PHE A 114 -9.73 17.69 -0.46
CA PHE A 114 -10.03 16.65 0.54
C PHE A 114 -9.84 15.23 0.01
N VAL A 115 -10.14 14.97 -1.27
CA VAL A 115 -9.87 13.66 -1.91
C VAL A 115 -8.36 13.37 -1.95
N ILE A 116 -7.53 14.37 -2.22
CA ILE A 116 -6.07 14.20 -2.17
C ILE A 116 -5.62 13.85 -0.75
N ILE A 117 -6.10 14.55 0.27
CA ILE A 117 -5.78 14.24 1.68
C ILE A 117 -6.26 12.83 2.04
N TYR A 118 -7.45 12.44 1.62
CA TYR A 118 -8.00 11.10 1.83
C TYR A 118 -7.12 10.02 1.19
N TYR A 119 -6.67 10.23 -0.06
CA TYR A 119 -5.78 9.29 -0.74
C TYR A 119 -4.41 9.18 -0.05
N VAL A 120 -3.86 10.29 0.41
CA VAL A 120 -2.61 10.30 1.20
C VAL A 120 -2.79 9.53 2.51
N LEU A 121 -3.90 9.74 3.23
CA LEU A 121 -4.22 8.95 4.43
C LEU A 121 -4.30 7.45 4.12
N PHE A 122 -4.95 7.07 3.03
CA PHE A 122 -5.06 5.68 2.59
C PHE A 122 -3.68 5.04 2.37
N LEU A 123 -2.71 5.77 1.80
CA LEU A 123 -1.35 5.28 1.56
C LEU A 123 -0.56 5.00 2.85
N TYR A 124 -0.85 5.69 3.94
CA TYR A 124 -0.09 5.58 5.19
C TYR A 124 -0.78 4.73 6.27
N VAL A 125 -2.11 4.75 6.35
CA VAL A 125 -2.85 4.13 7.47
C VAL A 125 -2.59 2.63 7.56
N TYR A 126 -2.69 1.89 6.45
CA TYR A 126 -2.51 0.44 6.45
C TYR A 126 -1.06 -0.01 6.69
N PRO A 127 -0.04 0.62 6.09
CA PRO A 127 1.35 0.31 6.42
C PRO A 127 1.73 0.61 7.87
N ILE A 128 1.21 1.71 8.45
CA ILE A 128 1.44 2.04 9.85
C ILE A 128 0.80 0.99 10.75
N LEU A 129 -0.42 0.55 10.43
CA LEU A 129 -1.09 -0.51 11.17
C LEU A 129 -0.35 -1.84 11.06
N ALA A 130 0.27 -2.12 9.91
CA ALA A 130 1.07 -3.32 9.69
C ALA A 130 2.37 -3.34 10.54
N ARG A 131 2.91 -2.18 10.90
CA ARG A 131 4.22 -2.06 11.55
C ARG A 131 4.15 -1.69 13.02
N PHE A 132 3.21 -0.82 13.41
CA PHE A 132 3.16 -0.23 14.76
C PHE A 132 1.89 -0.65 15.50
N TYR A 133 2.05 -1.11 16.73
CA TYR A 133 0.92 -1.38 17.62
C TYR A 133 0.38 -0.08 18.22
N ASN A 134 -0.67 0.46 17.61
CA ASN A 134 -1.28 1.72 18.00
C ASN A 134 -2.81 1.60 18.14
N THR A 135 -3.43 2.53 18.87
CA THR A 135 -4.89 2.68 18.82
C THR A 135 -5.33 3.23 17.47
N ILE A 136 -6.57 2.97 17.05
CA ILE A 136 -7.14 3.46 15.78
C ILE A 136 -6.93 4.95 15.60
N ARG A 137 -7.23 5.73 16.65
CA ARG A 137 -7.08 7.20 16.64
C ARG A 137 -5.62 7.63 16.42
N ASN A 138 -4.68 6.96 17.08
CA ASN A 138 -3.26 7.27 16.93
C ASN A 138 -2.73 6.82 15.56
N THR A 139 -3.20 5.70 15.02
CA THR A 139 -2.85 5.25 13.67
C THR A 139 -3.23 6.30 12.61
N ILE A 140 -4.46 6.83 12.66
CA ILE A 140 -4.92 7.87 11.73
C ILE A 140 -4.14 9.18 11.91
N LYS A 141 -3.90 9.60 13.16
CA LYS A 141 -3.10 10.81 13.46
C LYS A 141 -1.66 10.65 12.95
N ASN A 142 -1.02 9.51 13.24
CA ASN A 142 0.35 9.25 12.81
C ASN A 142 0.44 9.18 11.28
N ALA A 143 -0.56 8.63 10.61
CA ALA A 143 -0.63 8.62 9.15
C ALA A 143 -0.60 10.04 8.57
N LEU A 144 -1.40 10.95 9.12
CA LEU A 144 -1.43 12.34 8.67
C LEU A 144 -0.10 13.06 8.97
N PHE A 145 0.42 12.92 10.20
CA PHE A 145 1.68 13.57 10.59
C PHE A 145 2.88 13.07 9.78
N MET A 146 3.00 11.76 9.57
CA MET A 146 4.08 11.19 8.76
C MET A 146 3.99 11.63 7.31
N ALA A 147 2.77 11.68 6.75
CA ALA A 147 2.56 12.14 5.38
C ALA A 147 3.00 13.60 5.17
N ILE A 148 2.66 14.49 6.11
CA ILE A 148 3.04 15.92 6.05
C ILE A 148 4.54 16.10 6.29
N ARG A 149 5.09 15.39 7.28
CA ARG A 149 6.51 15.52 7.63
C ARG A 149 7.45 15.01 6.54
N HIS A 150 7.01 14.02 5.76
CA HIS A 150 7.79 13.38 4.70
C HIS A 150 7.19 13.63 3.30
N LEU A 151 6.75 14.87 3.02
CA LEU A 151 6.13 15.27 1.76
C LEU A 151 6.86 14.78 0.49
N PRO A 152 8.20 14.87 0.36
CA PRO A 152 8.87 14.38 -0.85
C PRO A 152 8.60 12.90 -1.13
N TYR A 153 8.68 12.05 -0.09
CA TYR A 153 8.38 10.62 -0.22
C TYR A 153 6.88 10.37 -0.48
N THR A 154 6.01 11.17 0.16
CA THR A 154 4.57 11.10 -0.05
C THR A 154 4.20 11.37 -1.51
N VAL A 155 4.77 12.41 -2.11
CA VAL A 155 4.55 12.74 -3.53
C VAL A 155 4.97 11.59 -4.45
N VAL A 156 6.15 10.99 -4.21
CA VAL A 156 6.62 9.85 -5.00
C VAL A 156 5.69 8.65 -4.86
N MET A 157 5.25 8.31 -3.64
CA MET A 157 4.30 7.21 -3.41
C MET A 157 2.93 7.46 -4.07
N VAL A 158 2.45 8.71 -4.05
CA VAL A 158 1.22 9.11 -4.78
C VAL A 158 1.39 8.88 -6.27
N LEU A 159 2.51 9.30 -6.87
CA LEU A 159 2.79 9.10 -8.30
C LEU A 159 2.88 7.62 -8.66
N ILE A 160 3.52 6.79 -7.82
CA ILE A 160 3.58 5.33 -8.02
C ILE A 160 2.17 4.73 -8.01
N GLY A 161 1.32 5.13 -7.06
CA GLY A 161 -0.05 4.63 -6.96
C GLY A 161 -0.96 5.09 -8.10
N LEU A 162 -0.72 6.28 -8.67
CA LEU A 162 -1.47 6.80 -9.82
C LEU A 162 -0.94 6.29 -11.17
N CYS A 163 0.28 5.76 -11.22
CA CYS A 163 0.91 5.28 -12.45
C CYS A 163 0.02 4.32 -13.27
N PRO A 164 -0.63 3.29 -12.70
CA PRO A 164 -1.50 2.40 -13.46
C PRO A 164 -2.69 3.11 -14.09
N LEU A 165 -3.28 4.09 -13.38
CA LEU A 165 -4.39 4.88 -13.92
C LEU A 165 -3.93 5.74 -15.10
N LEU A 166 -2.76 6.38 -14.98
CA LEU A 166 -2.20 7.17 -16.09
C LEU A 166 -1.90 6.31 -17.31
N LEU A 167 -1.36 5.10 -17.11
CA LEU A 167 -1.11 4.16 -18.20
C LEU A 167 -2.41 3.75 -18.93
N LEU A 168 -3.51 3.56 -18.20
CA LEU A 168 -4.81 3.26 -18.80
C LEU A 168 -5.33 4.40 -19.68
N PHE A 169 -5.00 5.66 -19.39
CA PHE A 169 -5.42 6.80 -20.22
C PHE A 169 -4.54 7.01 -21.46
N ILE A 170 -3.27 6.65 -21.41
CA ILE A 170 -2.30 6.93 -22.47
C ILE A 170 -2.25 5.80 -23.51
N CYS A 171 -2.48 4.55 -23.09
CA CYS A 171 -2.31 3.38 -23.94
C CYS A 171 -3.52 3.11 -24.83
N SER A 172 -3.29 2.50 -26.00
CA SER A 172 -4.35 2.04 -26.90
C SER A 172 -5.16 0.91 -26.27
N TYR A 173 -6.40 0.71 -26.71
CA TYR A 173 -7.34 -0.30 -26.17
C TYR A 173 -6.76 -1.72 -26.11
N GLN A 174 -5.99 -2.13 -27.10
CA GLN A 174 -5.35 -3.45 -27.13
C GLN A 174 -4.32 -3.62 -26.02
N ILE A 175 -3.53 -2.57 -25.73
CA ILE A 175 -2.54 -2.57 -24.66
C ILE A 175 -3.22 -2.47 -23.29
N GLN A 176 -4.34 -1.75 -23.17
CA GLN A 176 -5.11 -1.60 -21.93
C GLN A 176 -5.58 -2.96 -21.39
N SER A 177 -6.10 -3.83 -22.24
CA SER A 177 -6.57 -5.16 -21.83
C SER A 177 -5.43 -6.02 -21.25
N THR A 178 -4.27 -6.00 -21.89
CA THR A 178 -3.07 -6.73 -21.42
C THR A 178 -2.54 -6.15 -20.11
N LEU A 179 -2.47 -4.81 -20.01
CA LEU A 179 -2.05 -4.14 -18.77
C LEU A 179 -3.02 -4.41 -17.62
N PHE A 180 -4.32 -4.48 -17.89
CA PHE A 180 -5.32 -4.78 -16.88
C PHE A 180 -5.13 -6.19 -16.31
N VAL A 181 -4.92 -7.20 -17.15
CA VAL A 181 -4.64 -8.57 -16.70
C VAL A 181 -3.33 -8.62 -15.90
N LEU A 182 -2.28 -7.97 -16.39
CA LEU A 182 -1.01 -7.89 -15.67
C LEU A 182 -1.16 -7.23 -14.30
N PHE A 183 -1.96 -6.16 -14.24
CA PHE A 183 -2.26 -5.46 -12.98
C PHE A 183 -3.03 -6.34 -12.00
N LEU A 184 -3.99 -7.14 -12.47
CA LEU A 184 -4.70 -8.12 -11.63
C LEU A 184 -3.77 -9.20 -11.07
N VAL A 185 -2.76 -9.62 -11.83
CA VAL A 185 -1.85 -10.69 -11.40
C VAL A 185 -0.82 -10.19 -10.38
N MET A 186 -0.26 -8.98 -10.55
CA MET A 186 0.85 -8.52 -9.73
C MET A 186 0.80 -7.03 -9.36
N GLY A 187 -0.12 -6.25 -9.89
CA GLY A 187 -0.09 -4.78 -9.83
C GLY A 187 -0.15 -4.21 -8.42
N PHE A 188 -1.09 -4.65 -7.59
CA PHE A 188 -1.20 -4.16 -6.21
C PHE A 188 0.03 -4.56 -5.38
N GLY A 189 0.54 -5.79 -5.54
CA GLY A 189 1.74 -6.27 -4.86
C GLY A 189 2.98 -5.44 -5.23
N VAL A 190 3.16 -5.13 -6.52
CA VAL A 190 4.27 -4.31 -7.00
C VAL A 190 4.18 -2.89 -6.46
N ILE A 191 3.01 -2.25 -6.49
CA ILE A 191 2.80 -0.91 -5.94
C ILE A 191 3.12 -0.90 -4.44
N ALA A 192 2.60 -1.87 -3.69
CA ALA A 192 2.87 -1.99 -2.26
C ALA A 192 4.37 -2.20 -1.98
N TYR A 193 5.04 -3.04 -2.77
CA TYR A 193 6.47 -3.27 -2.67
C TYR A 193 7.30 -2.01 -2.96
N CYS A 194 6.98 -1.30 -4.05
CA CYS A 194 7.64 -0.02 -4.38
C CYS A 194 7.45 1.03 -3.28
N ASN A 195 6.22 1.17 -2.78
CA ASN A 195 5.93 2.09 -1.68
C ASN A 195 6.64 1.69 -0.38
N SER A 196 6.82 0.39 -0.14
CA SER A 196 7.50 -0.13 1.05
C SER A 196 8.97 0.31 1.13
N PHE A 197 9.67 0.56 0.02
CA PHE A 197 11.02 1.13 0.05
C PHE A 197 11.08 2.51 0.70
N PHE A 198 10.08 3.34 0.46
CA PHE A 198 10.00 4.68 1.06
C PHE A 198 9.49 4.60 2.49
N LEU A 199 8.50 3.74 2.74
CA LEU A 199 7.92 3.53 4.07
C LEU A 199 8.95 2.98 5.05
N VAL A 200 9.80 2.02 4.66
CA VAL A 200 10.87 1.51 5.53
C VAL A 200 11.80 2.65 5.96
N LYS A 201 12.24 3.50 5.00
CA LYS A 201 13.10 4.66 5.33
C LYS A 201 12.43 5.63 6.30
N ILE A 202 11.12 5.85 6.16
CA ILE A 202 10.36 6.71 7.06
C ILE A 202 10.24 6.05 8.43
N PHE A 203 9.83 4.78 8.49
CA PHE A 203 9.56 4.07 9.74
C PHE A 203 10.80 3.88 10.59
N ASP A 204 11.96 3.65 9.98
CA ASP A 204 13.25 3.51 10.69
C ASP A 204 13.62 4.77 11.49
N LEU A 205 13.11 5.95 11.10
CA LEU A 205 13.30 7.19 11.85
C LEU A 205 12.46 7.27 13.14
N TYR A 206 11.41 6.44 13.24
CA TYR A 206 10.47 6.45 14.36
C TYR A 206 10.57 5.19 15.25
N MET A 207 11.45 4.26 14.89
CA MET A 207 11.71 3.08 15.70
C MET A 207 12.80 3.34 16.75
N PRO A 208 12.70 2.73 17.94
CA PRO A 208 13.79 2.74 18.92
C PRO A 208 15.08 2.19 18.28
N LYS A 209 16.24 2.75 18.67
CA LYS A 209 17.54 2.34 18.11
C LYS A 209 17.86 0.87 18.38
N GLU A 210 17.45 0.35 19.54
CA GLU A 210 17.64 -1.04 19.95
C GLU A 210 16.95 -2.04 19.01
N GLU A 211 15.68 -1.80 18.64
CA GLU A 211 14.97 -2.64 17.68
C GLU A 211 15.57 -2.58 16.26
N ASN A 212 16.18 -1.44 15.90
CA ASN A 212 16.85 -1.28 14.60
C ASN A 212 18.16 -2.08 14.52
N GLU A 213 18.88 -2.26 15.62
CA GLU A 213 20.13 -3.01 15.68
C GLU A 213 19.87 -4.53 15.69
N GLU A 214 18.87 -5.00 16.43
CA GLU A 214 18.45 -6.41 16.41
C GLU A 214 17.99 -6.86 15.03
N GLN A 215 17.18 -6.05 14.32
CA GLN A 215 16.70 -6.38 12.98
C GLN A 215 17.80 -6.32 11.90
N LYS A 216 18.82 -5.48 12.10
CA LYS A 216 19.99 -5.46 11.20
C LYS A 216 20.91 -6.65 11.43
N SER A 217 21.04 -7.15 12.65
CA SER A 217 21.83 -8.33 12.98
C SER A 217 21.20 -9.61 12.42
N GLU A 218 19.87 -9.77 12.53
CA GLU A 218 19.15 -10.91 11.94
C GLU A 218 19.22 -10.94 10.42
N GLY A 219 19.26 -9.78 9.74
CA GLY A 219 19.36 -9.68 8.27
C GLY A 219 20.77 -9.85 7.70
N THR A 220 21.82 -9.90 8.55
CA THR A 220 23.23 -10.06 8.14
C THR A 220 23.76 -11.48 8.31
N GLU A 221 23.02 -12.36 9.01
CA GLU A 221 23.40 -13.75 9.26
C GLU A 221 22.86 -14.76 8.22
N VAL A 222 22.31 -14.28 7.08
CA VAL A 222 21.75 -15.11 6.01
C VAL A 222 22.59 -15.03 4.73
#